data_9a333c5a12def0ea5fd3b6f998891d73
#
_entry.id   9a333c5a12def0ea5fd3b6f998891d73
#
_cell.length_a   1.000
_cell.length_b   1.000
_cell.length_c   1.000
_cell.angle_alpha   90.00
_cell.angle_beta   90.00
_cell.angle_gamma   90.00
#
_symmetry.space_group_name_H-M   'P 1'
#
loop_
_entity.id
_entity.type
_entity.pdbx_description
1 polymer ?
#
loop_
_entity_poly.entity_id
_entity_poly.type
_entity_poly.pdbx_seq_one_letter_code
_entity_poly.pdbx_strand_id
1 'polypeptide(L)'
;LAPGASKFTKKWPFYNELAEKLLKATKERIFVIGGPEDYDSVKGDPEGRIVNLCGKISFKESGIVLKYSELAVVNDSGPFHIGRAVGSKVFVFFGPTDPKLFSFEKTTFLLKNPDCRPHSLYGNDKFPKKYENCMKGITVESVFEKIIKEWEKYNGKYQDTCV
;
A
#
# COMPACT_ATOMS: atom_id res chain seq x y z
N LEU A 1 -3.55 4.52 -2.20
CA LEU A 1 -2.49 4.35 -1.22
C LEU A 1 -3.04 4.50 0.20
N ALA A 2 -2.59 3.67 1.16
CA ALA A 2 -2.95 3.80 2.57
C ALA A 2 -1.69 3.75 3.45
N PRO A 3 -1.04 4.89 3.70
CA PRO A 3 0.24 4.98 4.39
C PRO A 3 0.12 4.78 5.91
N GLY A 4 -1.09 4.83 6.47
CA GLY A 4 -1.34 4.73 7.89
C GLY A 4 -1.10 3.34 8.47
N ALA A 5 -0.61 3.29 9.71
CA ALA A 5 -0.62 2.12 10.58
C ALA A 5 -0.52 2.55 12.04
N SER A 6 -1.17 1.79 12.93
CA SER A 6 -1.18 2.08 14.38
C SER A 6 0.20 1.96 15.03
N LYS A 7 1.10 1.17 14.46
CA LYS A 7 2.46 0.97 14.96
C LYS A 7 3.48 1.52 13.96
N PHE A 8 4.41 2.31 14.46
CA PHE A 8 5.47 2.91 13.65
C PHE A 8 6.28 1.88 12.84
N THR A 9 6.56 0.73 13.43
CA THR A 9 7.32 -0.36 12.80
C THR A 9 6.60 -1.02 11.61
N LYS A 10 5.31 -0.75 11.43
CA LYS A 10 4.50 -1.22 10.30
C LYS A 10 4.38 -0.19 9.17
N LYS A 11 4.81 1.06 9.37
CA LYS A 11 4.74 2.11 8.35
C LYS A 11 5.90 1.99 7.37
N TRP A 12 5.59 1.80 6.09
CA TRP A 12 6.57 1.92 5.02
C TRP A 12 6.80 3.40 4.71
N PRO A 13 8.04 3.90 4.68
CA PRO A 13 8.27 5.34 4.69
C PRO A 13 8.25 6.02 3.31
N PHE A 14 8.17 5.27 2.20
CA PHE A 14 8.41 5.80 0.85
C PHE A 14 7.13 5.93 0.01
N TYR A 15 5.98 6.20 0.61
CA TYR A 15 4.71 6.35 -0.12
C TYR A 15 4.71 7.56 -1.05
N ASN A 16 5.38 8.66 -0.66
CA ASN A 16 5.47 9.85 -1.49
C ASN A 16 6.27 9.57 -2.77
N GLU A 17 7.45 8.97 -2.64
CA GLU A 17 8.33 8.61 -3.75
C GLU A 17 7.67 7.60 -4.69
N LEU A 18 6.90 6.66 -4.14
CA LEU A 18 6.10 5.73 -4.93
C LEU A 18 5.01 6.46 -5.72
N ALA A 19 4.28 7.37 -5.07
CA ALA A 19 3.25 8.16 -5.73
C ALA A 19 3.81 8.98 -6.89
N GLU A 20 4.92 9.69 -6.69
CA GLU A 20 5.60 10.46 -7.73
C GLU A 20 6.02 9.56 -8.92
N LYS A 21 6.52 8.35 -8.63
CA LYS A 21 6.95 7.41 -9.67
C LYS A 21 5.77 6.86 -10.45
N LEU A 22 4.67 6.54 -9.79
CA LEU A 22 3.43 6.10 -10.43
C LEU A 22 2.81 7.18 -11.32
N LEU A 23 2.76 8.43 -10.86
CA LEU A 23 2.27 9.56 -11.65
C LEU A 23 3.08 9.79 -12.93
N LYS A 24 4.40 9.57 -12.90
CA LYS A 24 5.25 9.68 -14.09
C LYS A 24 5.02 8.54 -15.09
N ALA A 25 4.71 7.35 -14.60
CA ALA A 25 4.57 6.15 -15.41
C ALA A 25 3.16 5.92 -15.95
N THR A 26 2.14 6.52 -15.31
CA THR A 26 0.73 6.28 -15.65
C THR A 26 -0.02 7.61 -15.75
N LYS A 27 -1.23 7.55 -16.32
CA LYS A 27 -2.19 8.68 -16.30
C LYS A 27 -3.25 8.54 -15.21
N GLU A 28 -3.10 7.55 -14.34
CA GLU A 28 -4.07 7.21 -13.32
C GLU A 28 -4.14 8.24 -12.18
N ARG A 29 -5.27 8.25 -11.51
CA ARG A 29 -5.46 9.02 -10.27
C ARG A 29 -5.02 8.18 -9.09
N ILE A 30 -4.43 8.84 -8.10
CA ILE A 30 -4.00 8.22 -6.85
C ILE A 30 -4.85 8.75 -5.71
N PHE A 31 -5.67 7.88 -5.12
CA PHE A 31 -6.39 8.18 -3.89
C PHE A 31 -5.52 7.83 -2.68
N VAL A 32 -5.41 8.75 -1.73
CA VAL A 32 -4.70 8.53 -0.47
C VAL A 32 -5.74 8.50 0.64
N ILE A 33 -5.79 7.40 1.39
CA ILE A 33 -6.73 7.20 2.49
C ILE A 33 -5.98 6.91 3.80
N GLY A 34 -6.52 7.38 4.91
CA GLY A 34 -5.90 7.22 6.23
C GLY A 34 -6.58 8.11 7.27
N GLY A 35 -6.02 8.15 8.47
CA GLY A 35 -6.40 9.12 9.50
C GLY A 35 -5.90 10.53 9.18
N PRO A 36 -6.32 11.54 9.96
CA PRO A 36 -5.82 12.91 9.80
C PRO A 36 -4.29 12.99 9.93
N GLU A 37 -3.70 12.14 10.76
CA GLU A 37 -2.27 12.03 11.01
C GLU A 37 -1.45 11.51 9.80
N ASP A 38 -2.13 10.95 8.81
CA ASP A 38 -1.49 10.40 7.60
C ASP A 38 -1.53 11.38 6.43
N TYR A 39 -2.12 12.59 6.63
CA TYR A 39 -2.36 13.58 5.58
C TYR A 39 -1.07 13.98 4.82
N ASP A 40 0.03 14.18 5.54
CA ASP A 40 1.31 14.62 4.98
C ASP A 40 2.19 13.48 4.45
N SER A 41 1.69 12.23 4.49
CA SER A 41 2.45 11.06 4.03
C SER A 41 2.64 11.02 2.52
N VAL A 42 1.78 11.70 1.76
CA VAL A 42 1.87 11.84 0.31
C VAL A 42 1.52 13.27 -0.06
N LYS A 43 2.44 13.95 -0.74
CA LYS A 43 2.23 15.33 -1.20
C LYS A 43 1.28 15.38 -2.37
N GLY A 44 0.60 16.51 -2.53
CA GLY A 44 -0.18 16.78 -3.73
C GLY A 44 0.71 16.91 -4.98
N ASP A 45 0.10 16.81 -6.14
CA ASP A 45 0.76 17.01 -7.42
C ASP A 45 0.15 18.21 -8.17
N PRO A 46 0.93 18.89 -9.05
CA PRO A 46 0.46 20.07 -9.77
C PRO A 46 -0.74 19.82 -10.70
N GLU A 47 -0.91 18.59 -11.17
CA GLU A 47 -1.99 18.20 -12.09
C GLU A 47 -3.27 17.77 -11.33
N GLY A 48 -3.23 17.73 -9.99
CA GLY A 48 -4.38 17.35 -9.17
C GLY A 48 -4.79 15.87 -9.30
N ARG A 49 -3.87 15.00 -9.72
CA ARG A 49 -4.12 13.57 -9.84
C ARG A 49 -4.00 12.83 -8.51
N ILE A 50 -3.38 13.44 -7.49
CA ILE A 50 -3.39 12.93 -6.12
C ILE A 50 -4.59 13.50 -5.39
N VAL A 51 -5.52 12.63 -5.01
CA VAL A 51 -6.72 12.97 -4.24
C VAL A 51 -6.53 12.51 -2.80
N ASN A 52 -6.15 13.44 -1.92
CA ASN A 52 -5.90 13.14 -0.51
C ASN A 52 -7.21 13.19 0.29
N LEU A 53 -7.64 12.02 0.75
CA LEU A 53 -8.86 11.79 1.53
C LEU A 53 -8.57 11.47 3.00
N CYS A 54 -7.31 11.59 3.44
CA CYS A 54 -6.94 11.33 4.83
C CYS A 54 -7.71 12.24 5.79
N GLY A 55 -8.36 11.64 6.79
CA GLY A 55 -9.20 12.34 7.76
C GLY A 55 -10.51 12.91 7.20
N LYS A 56 -10.83 12.73 5.92
CA LYS A 56 -12.02 13.31 5.26
C LYS A 56 -13.14 12.31 5.03
N ILE A 57 -12.84 11.03 5.11
CA ILE A 57 -13.78 9.95 4.84
C ILE A 57 -13.81 8.94 5.99
N SER A 58 -14.97 8.31 6.16
CA SER A 58 -15.17 7.25 7.14
C SER A 58 -14.53 5.92 6.71
N PHE A 59 -14.47 4.96 7.62
CA PHE A 59 -14.05 3.59 7.35
C PHE A 59 -14.89 2.91 6.24
N LYS A 60 -16.20 3.15 6.21
CA LYS A 60 -17.09 2.62 5.17
C LYS A 60 -16.77 3.21 3.81
N GLU A 61 -16.57 4.51 3.73
CA GLU A 61 -16.20 5.21 2.49
C GLU A 61 -14.80 4.79 2.02
N SER A 62 -13.86 4.57 2.94
CA SER A 62 -12.55 3.97 2.61
C SER A 62 -12.70 2.60 1.96
N GLY A 63 -13.67 1.79 2.42
CA GLY A 63 -14.01 0.51 1.79
C GLY A 63 -14.53 0.67 0.37
N ILE A 64 -15.32 1.72 0.10
CA ILE A 64 -15.81 2.03 -1.25
C ILE A 64 -14.64 2.43 -2.16
N VAL A 65 -13.78 3.33 -1.69
CA VAL A 65 -12.57 3.74 -2.45
C VAL A 65 -11.71 2.50 -2.79
N LEU A 66 -11.47 1.62 -1.82
CA LEU A 66 -10.70 0.41 -2.03
C LEU A 66 -11.37 -0.54 -3.02
N LYS A 67 -12.68 -0.73 -2.93
CA LYS A 67 -13.45 -1.63 -3.81
C LYS A 67 -13.38 -1.23 -5.28
N TYR A 68 -13.43 0.07 -5.55
CA TYR A 68 -13.43 0.62 -6.91
C TYR A 68 -12.06 1.05 -7.42
N SER A 69 -11.01 0.86 -6.61
CA SER A 69 -9.63 1.04 -7.06
C SER A 69 -9.14 -0.23 -7.77
N GLU A 70 -8.42 -0.09 -8.86
CA GLU A 70 -7.81 -1.22 -9.59
C GLU A 70 -6.86 -2.01 -8.71
N LEU A 71 -6.09 -1.32 -7.88
CA LEU A 71 -5.23 -1.91 -6.87
C LEU A 71 -5.03 -0.98 -5.67
N ALA A 72 -4.73 -1.57 -4.53
CA ALA A 72 -4.45 -0.88 -3.28
C ALA A 72 -3.03 -1.19 -2.81
N VAL A 73 -2.32 -0.18 -2.32
CA VAL A 73 -1.00 -0.33 -1.68
C VAL A 73 -1.12 0.13 -0.24
N VAL A 74 -0.92 -0.77 0.70
CA VAL A 74 -1.26 -0.56 2.11
C VAL A 74 -0.19 -1.13 3.05
N ASN A 75 -0.15 -0.67 4.29
CA ASN A 75 0.57 -1.34 5.37
C ASN A 75 -0.28 -2.49 5.98
N ASP A 76 0.32 -3.35 6.78
CA ASP A 76 -0.38 -4.30 7.66
C ASP A 76 -1.17 -3.54 8.74
N SER A 77 -2.37 -3.07 8.35
CA SER A 77 -3.24 -2.17 9.13
C SER A 77 -4.71 -2.31 8.73
N GLY A 78 -5.58 -1.48 9.29
CA GLY A 78 -7.02 -1.49 9.01
C GLY A 78 -7.38 -1.51 7.51
N PRO A 79 -6.84 -0.62 6.67
CA PRO A 79 -7.08 -0.62 5.22
C PRO A 79 -6.75 -1.94 4.51
N PHE A 80 -5.76 -2.71 4.98
CA PHE A 80 -5.48 -4.05 4.47
C PHE A 80 -6.67 -5.00 4.66
N HIS A 81 -7.21 -5.03 5.87
CA HIS A 81 -8.35 -5.91 6.18
C HIS A 81 -9.62 -5.47 5.46
N ILE A 82 -9.86 -4.16 5.35
CA ILE A 82 -10.99 -3.61 4.59
C ILE A 82 -10.86 -3.97 3.11
N GLY A 83 -9.70 -3.71 2.49
CA GLY A 83 -9.45 -4.01 1.09
C GLY A 83 -9.74 -5.47 0.75
N ARG A 84 -9.31 -6.38 1.63
CA ARG A 84 -9.63 -7.80 1.51
C ARG A 84 -11.12 -8.09 1.60
N ALA A 85 -11.78 -7.53 2.61
CA ALA A 85 -13.21 -7.74 2.84
C ALA A 85 -14.07 -7.30 1.63
N VAL A 86 -13.65 -6.26 0.92
CA VAL A 86 -14.34 -5.76 -0.28
C VAL A 86 -13.83 -6.38 -1.58
N GLY A 87 -12.88 -7.32 -1.52
CA GLY A 87 -12.36 -8.05 -2.68
C GLY A 87 -11.36 -7.26 -3.54
N SER A 88 -10.76 -6.20 -2.99
CA SER A 88 -9.73 -5.42 -3.68
C SER A 88 -8.47 -6.25 -3.91
N LYS A 89 -7.73 -5.90 -4.97
CA LYS A 89 -6.37 -6.37 -5.16
C LYS A 89 -5.43 -5.54 -4.29
N VAL A 90 -4.71 -6.20 -3.38
CA VAL A 90 -3.93 -5.53 -2.35
C VAL A 90 -2.45 -5.90 -2.45
N PHE A 91 -1.60 -4.87 -2.47
CA PHE A 91 -0.18 -4.94 -2.20
C PHE A 91 0.04 -4.49 -0.76
N VAL A 92 0.52 -5.37 0.10
CA VAL A 92 0.65 -5.10 1.53
C VAL A 92 2.08 -5.21 2.01
N PHE A 93 2.53 -4.18 2.73
CA PHE A 93 3.84 -4.17 3.39
C PHE A 93 3.78 -4.92 4.71
N PHE A 94 4.63 -5.93 4.84
CA PHE A 94 4.87 -6.61 6.10
C PHE A 94 6.27 -6.32 6.63
N GLY A 95 6.31 -5.69 7.78
CA GLY A 95 7.52 -5.43 8.55
C GLY A 95 7.78 -6.51 9.60
N PRO A 96 7.46 -6.24 10.88
CA PRO A 96 7.78 -7.13 12.00
C PRO A 96 6.84 -8.33 12.13
N THR A 97 5.67 -8.31 11.51
CA THR A 97 4.62 -9.33 11.63
C THR A 97 4.79 -10.45 10.62
N ASP A 98 4.24 -11.63 10.89
CA ASP A 98 4.34 -12.79 10.01
C ASP A 98 3.23 -12.80 8.96
N PRO A 99 3.53 -12.68 7.66
CA PRO A 99 2.53 -12.76 6.61
C PRO A 99 1.91 -14.17 6.47
N LYS A 100 2.55 -15.23 7.00
CA LYS A 100 2.01 -16.60 6.95
C LYS A 100 0.68 -16.75 7.70
N LEU A 101 0.40 -15.82 8.63
CA LEU A 101 -0.89 -15.76 9.32
C LEU A 101 -2.03 -15.31 8.38
N PHE A 102 -1.70 -14.84 7.18
CA PHE A 102 -2.62 -14.25 6.23
C PHE A 102 -2.39 -14.86 4.84
N SER A 103 -3.05 -15.97 4.54
CA SER A 103 -3.09 -16.54 3.18
C SER A 103 -4.36 -16.07 2.48
N PHE A 104 -4.24 -15.20 1.45
CA PHE A 104 -5.42 -14.65 0.78
C PHE A 104 -5.23 -14.49 -0.71
N GLU A 105 -6.28 -14.82 -1.45
CA GLU A 105 -6.39 -14.49 -2.86
C GLU A 105 -6.28 -12.98 -3.09
N LYS A 106 -5.80 -12.56 -4.24
CA LYS A 106 -5.62 -11.16 -4.65
C LYS A 106 -4.72 -10.31 -3.73
N THR A 107 -3.87 -10.95 -2.93
CA THR A 107 -2.93 -10.26 -2.05
C THR A 107 -1.49 -10.50 -2.47
N THR A 108 -0.75 -9.43 -2.70
CA THR A 108 0.70 -9.45 -2.96
C THR A 108 1.44 -8.93 -1.74
N PHE A 109 2.26 -9.79 -1.15
CA PHE A 109 3.07 -9.42 0.02
C PHE A 109 4.35 -8.71 -0.43
N LEU A 110 4.57 -7.53 0.14
CA LEU A 110 5.77 -6.73 -0.05
C LEU A 110 6.66 -6.90 1.17
N LEU A 111 7.72 -7.66 1.01
CA LEU A 111 8.63 -8.03 2.10
C LEU A 111 10.08 -7.92 1.65
N LYS A 112 10.95 -7.65 2.63
CA LYS A 112 12.39 -7.87 2.48
C LYS A 112 12.83 -8.83 3.57
N ASN A 113 13.68 -9.81 3.20
CA ASN A 113 14.33 -10.76 4.10
C ASN A 113 13.38 -11.51 5.06
N PRO A 114 12.79 -12.62 4.62
CA PRO A 114 11.88 -13.43 5.44
C PRO A 114 12.55 -14.02 6.70
N ASP A 115 13.88 -14.18 6.70
CA ASP A 115 14.62 -14.86 7.80
C ASP A 115 14.66 -14.06 9.09
N CYS A 116 14.32 -12.78 9.05
CA CYS A 116 14.26 -11.93 10.24
C CYS A 116 12.84 -11.79 10.83
N ARG A 117 11.88 -12.63 10.44
CA ARG A 117 10.48 -12.55 10.91
C ARG A 117 10.01 -13.86 11.55
N PRO A 118 9.01 -13.78 12.45
CA PRO A 118 8.41 -12.57 13.04
C PRO A 118 9.26 -11.98 14.17
N HIS A 119 9.20 -10.63 14.33
CA HIS A 119 9.79 -9.96 15.51
C HIS A 119 8.73 -9.62 16.54
N SER A 120 7.48 -9.54 16.12
CA SER A 120 6.34 -9.17 16.94
C SER A 120 5.06 -9.66 16.30
N LEU A 121 4.10 -10.10 17.11
CA LEU A 121 2.77 -10.48 16.64
C LEU A 121 1.93 -9.29 16.20
N TYR A 122 2.14 -8.12 16.82
CA TYR A 122 1.30 -6.92 16.61
C TYR A 122 2.06 -5.69 16.11
N GLY A 123 3.38 -5.78 15.93
CA GLY A 123 4.25 -4.63 15.68
C GLY A 123 4.64 -3.93 17.00
N ASN A 124 5.61 -3.04 16.92
CA ASN A 124 6.17 -2.27 18.02
C ASN A 124 6.19 -0.78 17.69
N ASP A 125 6.26 0.07 18.72
CA ASP A 125 6.37 1.52 18.55
C ASP A 125 7.82 1.96 18.22
N LYS A 126 8.81 1.10 18.51
CA LYS A 126 10.22 1.32 18.20
C LYS A 126 10.82 0.08 17.54
N PHE A 127 11.67 0.27 16.54
CA PHE A 127 12.47 -0.82 16.03
C PHE A 127 13.58 -1.14 17.02
N PRO A 128 13.76 -2.41 17.43
CA PRO A 128 15.01 -2.86 17.98
C PRO A 128 16.13 -2.55 16.96
N LYS A 129 17.28 -2.01 17.40
CA LYS A 129 18.40 -1.61 16.52
C LYS A 129 18.78 -2.65 15.45
N LYS A 130 18.61 -3.93 15.75
CA LYS A 130 18.87 -5.05 14.85
C LYS A 130 17.89 -5.13 13.64
N TYR A 131 16.72 -4.49 13.71
CA TYR A 131 15.61 -4.67 12.75
C TYR A 131 15.10 -3.38 12.12
N GLU A 132 15.84 -2.28 12.22
CA GLU A 132 15.46 -0.97 11.66
C GLU A 132 15.18 -1.00 10.14
N ASN A 133 15.69 -2.00 9.45
CA ASN A 133 15.66 -2.07 8.00
C ASN A 133 14.53 -2.91 7.40
N CYS A 134 13.64 -3.51 8.19
CA CYS A 134 12.59 -4.38 7.63
C CYS A 134 11.70 -3.64 6.63
N MET A 135 11.25 -2.44 6.96
CA MET A 135 10.42 -1.62 6.06
C MET A 135 11.26 -0.78 5.09
N LYS A 136 12.31 -0.12 5.59
CA LYS A 136 13.23 0.70 4.77
C LYS A 136 13.94 -0.10 3.68
N GLY A 137 14.13 -1.39 3.91
CA GLY A 137 14.77 -2.27 2.95
C GLY A 137 13.89 -2.70 1.79
N ILE A 138 12.57 -2.42 1.83
CA ILE A 138 11.67 -2.61 0.69
C ILE A 138 11.80 -1.36 -0.17
N THR A 139 12.49 -1.45 -1.29
CA THR A 139 12.80 -0.29 -2.14
C THR A 139 11.60 0.15 -2.97
N VAL A 140 11.53 1.43 -3.31
CA VAL A 140 10.49 1.99 -4.19
C VAL A 140 10.50 1.30 -5.54
N GLU A 141 11.69 1.04 -6.11
CA GLU A 141 11.87 0.35 -7.39
C GLU A 141 11.20 -1.01 -7.38
N SER A 142 11.52 -1.84 -6.37
CA SER A 142 10.98 -3.21 -6.29
C SER A 142 9.45 -3.25 -6.12
N VAL A 143 8.89 -2.24 -5.44
CA VAL A 143 7.44 -2.09 -5.27
C VAL A 143 6.80 -1.62 -6.57
N PHE A 144 7.36 -0.59 -7.18
CA PHE A 144 6.91 -0.01 -8.43
C PHE A 144 6.85 -1.06 -9.55
N GLU A 145 7.92 -1.83 -9.76
CA GLU A 145 7.98 -2.90 -10.78
C GLU A 145 6.87 -3.93 -10.59
N LYS A 146 6.61 -4.34 -9.35
CA LYS A 146 5.53 -5.29 -9.05
C LYS A 146 4.15 -4.69 -9.35
N ILE A 147 3.94 -3.41 -9.01
CA ILE A 147 2.68 -2.71 -9.27
C ILE A 147 2.45 -2.56 -10.77
N ILE A 148 3.43 -2.06 -11.51
CA ILE A 148 3.31 -1.85 -12.97
C ILE A 148 3.08 -3.18 -13.69
N LYS A 149 3.86 -4.21 -13.37
CA LYS A 149 3.66 -5.54 -13.95
C LYS A 149 2.24 -6.07 -13.76
N GLU A 150 1.66 -5.78 -12.62
CA GLU A 150 0.30 -6.23 -12.32
C GLU A 150 -0.76 -5.33 -12.99
N TRP A 151 -0.52 -4.02 -13.02
CA TRP A 151 -1.39 -3.04 -13.68
C TRP A 151 -1.45 -3.26 -15.20
N GLU A 152 -0.33 -3.53 -15.85
CA GLU A 152 -0.25 -3.85 -17.29
C GLU A 152 -1.07 -5.10 -17.65
N LYS A 153 -1.11 -6.11 -16.80
CA LYS A 153 -1.95 -7.30 -17.02
C LYS A 153 -3.46 -6.97 -17.07
N TYR A 154 -3.88 -5.93 -16.36
CA TYR A 154 -5.29 -5.49 -16.40
C TYR A 154 -5.56 -4.62 -17.63
N ASN A 155 -4.71 -3.66 -17.92
CA ASN A 155 -4.90 -2.73 -19.04
C ASN A 155 -4.66 -3.39 -20.40
N GLY A 156 -3.73 -4.35 -20.50
CA GLY A 156 -3.56 -5.17 -21.70
C GLY A 156 -4.79 -6.01 -22.07
N LYS A 157 -5.58 -6.43 -21.08
CA LYS A 157 -6.83 -7.16 -21.33
C LYS A 157 -7.98 -6.29 -21.83
N TYR A 158 -7.94 -4.98 -21.58
CA TYR A 158 -8.95 -4.03 -22.07
C TYR A 158 -8.69 -3.58 -23.52
N GLN A 159 -7.45 -3.68 -24.01
CA GLN A 159 -7.14 -3.34 -25.40
C GLN A 159 -7.57 -4.43 -26.39
N ASP A 160 -7.68 -5.68 -25.95
CA ASP A 160 -8.09 -6.81 -26.80
C ASP A 160 -9.61 -7.03 -26.90
N THR A 161 -10.42 -6.24 -26.17
CA THR A 161 -11.90 -6.39 -26.16
C THR A 161 -12.66 -5.31 -26.95
N CYS A 162 -11.94 -4.42 -27.62
CA CYS A 162 -12.50 -3.43 -28.55
C CYS A 162 -12.11 -3.75 -30.00
N VAL A 163 -12.58 -4.88 -30.52
CA VAL A 163 -12.60 -5.17 -31.95
C VAL A 163 -14.03 -5.58 -32.33
#